data_762e73775193486facf300b0a860b9b7
#
_entry.id   762e73775193486facf300b0a860b9b7
#
_cell.length_a   1.000
_cell.length_b   1.000
_cell.length_c   1.000
_cell.angle_alpha   90.00
_cell.angle_beta   90.00
_cell.angle_gamma   90.00
#
_symmetry.space_group_name_H-M   'P 1'
#
loop_
_entity.id
_entity.type
_entity.pdbx_description
1 polymer ?
#
loop_
_entity_poly.entity_id
_entity_poly.type
_entity_poly.pdbx_seq_one_letter_code
_entity_poly.pdbx_strand_id
1 'polypeptide(L)'
;MNIILWGLICFILVYEPMIGYWLYQRFKMRVITDPSIRLRYYHILMIGLWLSTLMILIVIANFKLTLKDILITVPNINTEILGTVITYIVIGIVILYTLLLLYYVIGYFISDHVKNQLIFMKQKKVEQITFTEILPVTKREKSTWNQVAWTAGITEEMIYRGFLIFSFTTLFPEWSIWLVLLCSSILFGLAHTYQGLSGVIRTTVFGFVFGMLAVALNSIIPLILLHTLIDYVGKLGNIDE
;
A
#
# COMPACT_ATOMS: atom_id res chain seq x y z
N MET A 1 5.77 -17.39 -20.63
CA MET A 1 5.39 -16.18 -19.88
C MET A 1 4.05 -16.35 -19.19
N ASN A 2 2.94 -16.63 -19.87
CA ASN A 2 1.59 -16.65 -19.26
C ASN A 2 1.44 -17.57 -18.04
N ILE A 3 2.00 -18.80 -18.07
CA ILE A 3 1.94 -19.73 -16.92
C ILE A 3 2.63 -19.14 -15.68
N ILE A 4 3.73 -18.42 -15.86
CA ILE A 4 4.48 -17.81 -14.76
C ILE A 4 3.73 -16.60 -14.20
N LEU A 5 3.12 -15.77 -15.06
CA LEU A 5 2.27 -14.67 -14.62
C LEU A 5 1.10 -15.19 -13.77
N TRP A 6 0.42 -16.24 -14.24
CA TRP A 6 -0.63 -16.91 -13.46
C TRP A 6 -0.11 -17.47 -12.15
N GLY A 7 1.06 -18.12 -12.14
CA GLY A 7 1.68 -18.64 -10.93
C GLY A 7 1.94 -17.55 -9.89
N LEU A 8 2.45 -16.37 -10.31
CA LEU A 8 2.68 -15.24 -9.43
C LEU A 8 1.38 -14.59 -8.94
N ILE A 9 0.38 -14.44 -9.80
CA ILE A 9 -0.95 -13.94 -9.40
C ILE A 9 -1.55 -14.86 -8.33
N CYS A 10 -1.53 -16.18 -8.55
CA CYS A 10 -2.01 -17.17 -7.58
C CYS A 10 -1.20 -17.11 -6.26
N PHE A 11 0.13 -16.96 -6.36
CA PHE A 11 0.98 -16.80 -5.18
C PHE A 11 0.59 -15.56 -4.37
N ILE A 12 0.45 -14.39 -5.00
CA ILE A 12 0.05 -13.15 -4.35
C ILE A 12 -1.33 -13.31 -3.70
N LEU A 13 -2.29 -13.92 -4.42
CA LEU A 13 -3.65 -14.15 -3.94
C LEU A 13 -3.71 -15.06 -2.70
N VAL A 14 -2.80 -16.01 -2.59
CA VAL A 14 -2.73 -16.93 -1.44
C VAL A 14 -1.88 -16.33 -0.32
N TYR A 15 -0.71 -15.80 -0.66
CA TYR A 15 0.26 -15.35 0.33
C TYR A 15 -0.26 -14.17 1.15
N GLU A 16 -0.67 -13.08 0.49
CA GLU A 16 -1.08 -11.87 1.19
C GLU A 16 -2.40 -12.04 1.98
N PRO A 17 -3.53 -12.47 1.36
CA PRO A 17 -4.80 -12.52 2.07
C PRO A 17 -4.92 -13.71 3.04
N MET A 18 -4.25 -14.83 2.81
CA MET A 18 -4.40 -16.03 3.64
C MET A 18 -3.26 -16.19 4.64
N ILE A 19 -2.00 -16.23 4.15
CA ILE A 19 -0.84 -16.40 5.04
C ILE A 19 -0.63 -15.13 5.85
N GLY A 20 -0.73 -13.94 5.24
CA GLY A 20 -0.65 -12.65 5.91
C GLY A 20 -1.71 -12.52 7.02
N TYR A 21 -2.97 -12.86 6.72
CA TYR A 21 -4.03 -12.88 7.72
C TYR A 21 -3.74 -13.84 8.88
N TRP A 22 -3.29 -15.05 8.60
CA TRP A 22 -2.95 -16.04 9.63
C TRP A 22 -1.77 -15.57 10.51
N LEU A 23 -0.73 -14.98 9.91
CA LEU A 23 0.38 -14.39 10.64
C LEU A 23 -0.09 -13.26 11.55
N TYR A 24 -0.98 -12.40 11.05
CA TYR A 24 -1.56 -11.31 11.84
C TYR A 24 -2.38 -11.85 13.03
N GLN A 25 -3.24 -12.86 12.84
CA GLN A 25 -4.03 -13.43 13.93
C GLN A 25 -3.12 -14.02 15.02
N ARG A 26 -2.03 -14.71 14.64
CA ARG A 26 -1.03 -15.20 15.60
C ARG A 26 -0.33 -14.08 16.34
N PHE A 27 0.02 -13.02 15.63
CA PHE A 27 0.60 -11.82 16.22
C PHE A 27 -0.36 -11.19 17.23
N LYS A 28 -1.61 -10.96 16.83
CA LYS A 28 -2.65 -10.34 17.67
C LYS A 28 -2.86 -11.06 19.00
N MET A 29 -2.88 -12.37 18.99
CA MET A 29 -3.03 -13.16 20.22
C MET A 29 -1.80 -13.05 21.16
N ARG A 30 -0.61 -12.91 20.61
CA ARG A 30 0.64 -12.93 21.38
C ARG A 30 1.07 -11.54 21.86
N VAL A 31 0.76 -10.47 21.13
CA VAL A 31 1.20 -9.10 21.47
C VAL A 31 0.61 -8.61 22.79
N ILE A 32 -0.52 -9.19 23.23
CA ILE A 32 -1.17 -8.89 24.50
C ILE A 32 -0.29 -9.33 25.69
N THR A 33 0.39 -10.48 25.58
CA THR A 33 1.23 -11.05 26.64
C THR A 33 2.70 -10.69 26.46
N ASP A 34 3.16 -10.46 25.25
CA ASP A 34 4.54 -10.11 24.92
C ASP A 34 4.58 -8.95 23.88
N PRO A 35 4.63 -7.70 24.33
CA PRO A 35 4.73 -6.56 23.41
C PRO A 35 5.97 -6.58 22.50
N SER A 36 7.05 -7.26 22.90
CA SER A 36 8.31 -7.31 22.11
C SER A 36 8.13 -7.99 20.75
N ILE A 37 7.09 -8.83 20.62
CA ILE A 37 6.78 -9.54 19.38
C ILE A 37 6.41 -8.61 18.22
N ARG A 38 6.02 -7.34 18.50
CA ARG A 38 5.66 -6.35 17.47
C ARG A 38 6.83 -6.07 16.52
N LEU A 39 8.03 -5.89 17.05
CA LEU A 39 9.22 -5.72 16.21
C LEU A 39 9.52 -6.93 15.33
N ARG A 40 9.36 -8.14 15.90
CA ARG A 40 9.54 -9.39 15.13
C ARG A 40 8.50 -9.49 14.01
N TYR A 41 7.26 -9.12 14.29
CA TYR A 41 6.20 -9.12 13.30
C TYR A 41 6.49 -8.14 12.14
N TYR A 42 7.00 -6.94 12.44
CA TYR A 42 7.42 -5.98 11.39
C TYR A 42 8.49 -6.55 10.47
N HIS A 43 9.49 -7.24 11.01
CA HIS A 43 10.52 -7.88 10.19
C HIS A 43 9.95 -8.99 9.31
N ILE A 44 9.05 -9.83 9.85
CA ILE A 44 8.39 -10.90 9.08
C ILE A 44 7.58 -10.29 7.94
N LEU A 45 6.83 -9.23 8.19
CA LEU A 45 6.04 -8.51 7.20
C LEU A 45 6.93 -7.95 6.08
N MET A 46 8.01 -7.24 6.44
CA MET A 46 8.95 -6.71 5.45
C MET A 46 9.60 -7.79 4.60
N ILE A 47 10.04 -8.90 5.22
CA ILE A 47 10.62 -10.03 4.48
C ILE A 47 9.61 -10.62 3.49
N GLY A 48 8.36 -10.80 3.90
CA GLY A 48 7.31 -11.32 3.03
C GLY A 48 7.04 -10.45 1.81
N LEU A 49 6.90 -9.14 2.02
CA LEU A 49 6.69 -8.17 0.95
C LEU A 49 7.87 -8.15 -0.03
N TRP A 50 9.10 -8.14 0.46
CA TRP A 50 10.29 -8.21 -0.39
C TRP A 50 10.42 -9.53 -1.12
N LEU A 51 10.00 -10.67 -0.53
CA LEU A 51 10.02 -11.97 -1.20
C LEU A 51 9.14 -11.94 -2.46
N SER A 52 7.90 -11.47 -2.33
CA SER A 52 6.97 -11.31 -3.47
C SER A 52 7.55 -10.41 -4.55
N THR A 53 8.13 -9.28 -4.15
CA THR A 53 8.75 -8.31 -5.07
C THR A 53 9.97 -8.88 -5.78
N LEU A 54 10.85 -9.60 -5.07
CA LEU A 54 12.02 -10.25 -5.67
C LEU A 54 11.62 -11.31 -6.70
N MET A 55 10.57 -12.09 -6.46
CA MET A 55 10.05 -13.02 -7.45
C MET A 55 9.59 -12.30 -8.72
N ILE A 56 8.94 -11.16 -8.60
CA ILE A 56 8.56 -10.32 -9.74
C ILE A 56 9.79 -9.82 -10.49
N LEU A 57 10.79 -9.29 -9.79
CA LEU A 57 12.04 -8.80 -10.41
C LEU A 57 12.81 -9.91 -11.14
N ILE A 58 12.81 -11.13 -10.61
CA ILE A 58 13.39 -12.30 -11.27
C ILE A 58 12.65 -12.60 -12.58
N VAL A 59 11.31 -12.51 -12.60
CA VAL A 59 10.53 -12.70 -13.82
C VAL A 59 10.83 -11.61 -14.84
N ILE A 60 10.88 -10.35 -14.43
CA ILE A 60 11.24 -9.23 -15.31
C ILE A 60 12.59 -9.49 -15.97
N ALA A 61 13.59 -9.86 -15.20
CA ALA A 61 14.95 -10.13 -15.72
C ALA A 61 14.99 -11.31 -16.70
N ASN A 62 14.28 -12.41 -16.42
CA ASN A 62 14.29 -13.62 -17.25
C ASN A 62 13.51 -13.45 -18.57
N PHE A 63 12.46 -12.64 -18.59
CA PHE A 63 11.64 -12.42 -19.79
C PHE A 63 12.05 -11.18 -20.59
N LYS A 64 13.19 -10.57 -20.26
CA LYS A 64 13.71 -9.34 -20.90
C LYS A 64 12.68 -8.19 -20.87
N LEU A 65 11.83 -8.20 -19.86
CA LEU A 65 10.95 -7.07 -19.58
C LEU A 65 11.78 -5.92 -19.02
N THR A 66 11.27 -4.72 -19.17
CA THR A 66 11.92 -3.52 -18.66
C THR A 66 11.19 -3.00 -17.42
N LEU A 67 11.83 -2.16 -16.64
CA LEU A 67 11.18 -1.47 -15.53
C LEU A 67 10.01 -0.58 -15.99
N LYS A 68 10.02 -0.16 -17.27
CA LYS A 68 8.91 0.59 -17.87
C LYS A 68 7.62 -0.25 -17.98
N ASP A 69 7.74 -1.54 -18.21
CA ASP A 69 6.58 -2.44 -18.34
C ASP A 69 5.79 -2.53 -17.02
N ILE A 70 6.44 -2.27 -15.90
CA ILE A 70 5.83 -2.19 -14.56
C ILE A 70 5.75 -0.75 -14.04
N LEU A 71 5.71 0.24 -14.93
CA LEU A 71 5.54 1.66 -14.63
C LEU A 71 6.61 2.27 -13.69
N ILE A 72 7.80 1.67 -13.60
CA ILE A 72 8.94 2.32 -12.94
C ILE A 72 9.63 3.23 -13.94
N THR A 73 9.07 4.42 -14.10
CA THR A 73 9.50 5.43 -15.09
C THR A 73 9.47 6.81 -14.47
N VAL A 74 10.11 7.78 -15.13
CA VAL A 74 9.90 9.20 -14.80
C VAL A 74 8.44 9.55 -15.05
N PRO A 75 7.75 10.20 -14.09
CA PRO A 75 6.35 10.56 -14.25
C PRO A 75 6.09 11.41 -15.49
N ASN A 76 5.08 11.03 -16.26
CA ASN A 76 4.60 11.76 -17.42
C ASN A 76 3.07 11.69 -17.48
N ILE A 77 2.39 12.83 -17.61
CA ILE A 77 0.93 12.88 -17.66
C ILE A 77 0.46 12.23 -18.97
N ASN A 78 -0.32 11.16 -18.81
CA ASN A 78 -0.96 10.45 -19.91
C ASN A 78 -2.48 10.61 -19.81
N THR A 79 -3.05 11.31 -20.77
CA THR A 79 -4.51 11.54 -20.86
C THR A 79 -5.22 10.57 -21.81
N GLU A 80 -4.48 9.74 -22.54
CA GLU A 80 -5.06 8.84 -23.56
C GLU A 80 -5.83 7.68 -22.91
N ILE A 81 -5.33 7.17 -21.78
CA ILE A 81 -5.88 5.96 -21.13
C ILE A 81 -7.21 6.25 -20.41
N LEU A 82 -7.24 7.31 -19.58
CA LEU A 82 -8.40 7.67 -18.76
C LEU A 82 -9.25 8.80 -19.34
N GLY A 83 -8.77 9.44 -20.40
CA GLY A 83 -9.32 10.68 -20.91
C GLY A 83 -8.89 11.92 -20.10
N THR A 84 -8.88 13.08 -20.75
CA THR A 84 -8.33 14.33 -20.18
C THR A 84 -8.99 14.72 -18.85
N VAL A 85 -10.33 14.70 -18.80
CA VAL A 85 -11.09 15.16 -17.63
C VAL A 85 -10.79 14.29 -16.40
N ILE A 86 -10.88 12.97 -16.53
CA ILE A 86 -10.66 12.03 -15.41
C ILE A 86 -9.21 12.13 -14.93
N THR A 87 -8.25 12.18 -15.84
CA THR A 87 -6.81 12.32 -15.52
C THR A 87 -6.56 13.52 -14.61
N TYR A 88 -7.04 14.70 -14.99
CA TYR A 88 -6.81 15.89 -14.17
C TYR A 88 -7.61 15.92 -12.87
N ILE A 89 -8.82 15.35 -12.85
CA ILE A 89 -9.58 15.19 -11.59
C ILE A 89 -8.81 14.30 -10.60
N VAL A 90 -8.32 13.13 -11.05
CA VAL A 90 -7.57 12.22 -10.18
C VAL A 90 -6.30 12.88 -9.66
N ILE A 91 -5.53 13.52 -10.54
CA ILE A 91 -4.31 14.23 -10.14
C ILE A 91 -4.65 15.34 -9.13
N GLY A 92 -5.70 16.14 -9.37
CA GLY A 92 -6.13 17.21 -8.47
C GLY A 92 -6.53 16.69 -7.08
N ILE A 93 -7.33 15.62 -7.01
CA ILE A 93 -7.73 15.00 -5.75
C ILE A 93 -6.49 14.50 -4.98
N VAL A 94 -5.56 13.87 -5.66
CA VAL A 94 -4.35 13.32 -5.02
C VAL A 94 -3.42 14.44 -4.56
N ILE A 95 -3.28 15.53 -5.32
CA ILE A 95 -2.52 16.71 -4.87
C ILE A 95 -3.13 17.29 -3.58
N LEU A 96 -4.45 17.51 -3.57
CA LEU A 96 -5.15 18.03 -2.37
C LEU A 96 -4.96 17.10 -1.17
N TYR A 97 -5.08 15.80 -1.37
CA TYR A 97 -4.85 14.81 -0.32
C TYR A 97 -3.40 14.83 0.19
N THR A 98 -2.43 14.92 -0.72
CA THR A 98 -1.01 15.03 -0.36
C THR A 98 -0.72 16.28 0.46
N LEU A 99 -1.27 17.43 0.05
CA LEU A 99 -1.15 18.69 0.80
C LEU A 99 -1.75 18.58 2.20
N LEU A 100 -2.90 17.90 2.35
CA LEU A 100 -3.51 17.62 3.64
C LEU A 100 -2.62 16.75 4.53
N LEU A 101 -2.01 15.68 3.97
CA LEU A 101 -1.07 14.84 4.71
C LEU A 101 0.16 15.65 5.15
N LEU A 102 0.73 16.46 4.27
CA LEU A 102 1.87 17.32 4.61
C LEU A 102 1.51 18.33 5.70
N TYR A 103 0.31 18.92 5.64
CA TYR A 103 -0.19 19.79 6.72
C TYR A 103 -0.19 19.06 8.06
N TYR A 104 -0.69 17.84 8.13
CA TYR A 104 -0.68 17.07 9.37
C TYR A 104 0.72 16.64 9.82
N VAL A 105 1.60 16.27 8.89
CA VAL A 105 2.99 15.91 9.23
C VAL A 105 3.74 17.12 9.77
N ILE A 106 3.75 18.21 9.02
CA ILE A 106 4.46 19.43 9.42
C ILE A 106 3.84 20.00 10.71
N GLY A 107 2.50 20.10 10.74
CA GLY A 107 1.77 20.62 11.91
C GLY A 107 2.00 19.81 13.18
N TYR A 108 2.17 18.49 13.09
CA TYR A 108 2.48 17.65 14.24
C TYR A 108 3.79 18.05 14.93
N PHE A 109 4.79 18.53 14.20
CA PHE A 109 6.09 18.91 14.74
C PHE A 109 6.19 20.39 15.15
N ILE A 110 5.37 21.27 14.57
CA ILE A 110 5.48 22.72 14.79
C ILE A 110 4.30 23.36 15.54
N SER A 111 3.19 22.62 15.75
CA SER A 111 1.96 23.14 16.34
C SER A 111 1.35 22.17 17.35
N ASP A 112 1.34 22.56 18.63
CA ASP A 112 0.68 21.78 19.68
C ASP A 112 -0.82 21.58 19.41
N HIS A 113 -1.47 22.56 18.75
CA HIS A 113 -2.88 22.44 18.36
C HIS A 113 -3.09 21.27 17.39
N VAL A 114 -2.32 21.18 16.30
CA VAL A 114 -2.42 20.10 15.30
C VAL A 114 -2.03 18.75 15.93
N LYS A 115 -0.99 18.74 16.77
CA LYS A 115 -0.57 17.54 17.50
C LYS A 115 -1.70 17.01 18.40
N ASN A 116 -2.31 17.87 19.20
CA ASN A 116 -3.41 17.48 20.09
C ASN A 116 -4.66 17.06 19.31
N GLN A 117 -4.95 17.71 18.20
CA GLN A 117 -6.04 17.32 17.30
C GLN A 117 -5.82 15.92 16.72
N LEU A 118 -4.60 15.58 16.27
CA LEU A 118 -4.27 14.25 15.78
C LEU A 118 -4.40 13.18 16.86
N ILE A 119 -3.91 13.46 18.07
CA ILE A 119 -4.04 12.55 19.23
C ILE A 119 -5.52 12.29 19.52
N PHE A 120 -6.33 13.35 19.62
CA PHE A 120 -7.78 13.24 19.87
C PHE A 120 -8.51 12.43 18.78
N MET A 121 -8.23 12.72 17.51
CA MET A 121 -8.83 11.97 16.39
C MET A 121 -8.46 10.49 16.44
N LYS A 122 -7.25 10.16 16.85
CA LYS A 122 -6.81 8.75 16.98
C LYS A 122 -7.45 8.06 18.16
N GLN A 123 -7.51 8.68 19.31
CA GLN A 123 -8.19 8.12 20.48
C GLN A 123 -9.65 7.76 20.15
N LYS A 124 -10.36 8.65 19.46
CA LYS A 124 -11.74 8.40 19.01
C LYS A 124 -11.83 7.27 17.96
N LYS A 125 -10.82 7.11 17.10
CA LYS A 125 -10.78 6.03 16.10
C LYS A 125 -10.36 4.69 16.67
N VAL A 126 -9.53 4.64 17.73
CA VAL A 126 -9.07 3.38 18.35
C VAL A 126 -10.25 2.51 18.77
N GLU A 127 -11.36 3.09 19.24
CA GLU A 127 -12.58 2.36 19.58
C GLU A 127 -13.26 1.69 18.37
N GLN A 128 -12.95 2.11 17.14
CA GLN A 128 -13.57 1.64 15.89
C GLN A 128 -12.62 0.84 14.99
N ILE A 129 -11.31 0.85 15.27
CA ILE A 129 -10.29 0.20 14.42
C ILE A 129 -9.98 -1.18 14.99
N THR A 130 -10.14 -2.22 14.16
CA THR A 130 -9.94 -3.63 14.53
C THR A 130 -8.48 -4.10 14.49
N PHE A 131 -7.53 -3.24 14.13
CA PHE A 131 -6.12 -3.60 13.93
C PHE A 131 -5.13 -2.64 14.62
N THR A 132 -5.53 -2.06 15.74
CA THR A 132 -4.69 -1.11 16.50
C THR A 132 -3.43 -1.73 17.07
N GLU A 133 -3.43 -3.05 17.28
CA GLU A 133 -2.34 -3.80 17.86
C GLU A 133 -1.05 -3.76 17.03
N ILE A 134 -1.17 -3.54 15.71
CA ILE A 134 -0.01 -3.42 14.81
C ILE A 134 0.68 -2.05 14.92
N LEU A 135 -0.02 -1.02 15.41
CA LEU A 135 0.54 0.33 15.45
C LEU A 135 1.71 0.42 16.46
N PRO A 136 2.76 1.19 16.14
CA PRO A 136 3.93 1.30 16.99
C PRO A 136 3.62 2.11 18.25
N VAL A 137 4.12 1.66 19.40
CA VAL A 137 3.97 2.31 20.70
C VAL A 137 5.32 2.89 21.15
N THR A 138 6.38 2.08 21.21
CA THR A 138 7.69 2.50 21.67
C THR A 138 8.49 3.28 20.62
N LYS A 139 9.50 4.06 21.07
CA LYS A 139 10.41 4.79 20.16
C LYS A 139 11.10 3.86 19.14
N ARG A 140 11.49 2.66 19.58
CA ARG A 140 12.13 1.66 18.71
C ARG A 140 11.16 1.14 17.65
N GLU A 141 9.93 0.86 18.03
CA GLU A 141 8.88 0.44 17.10
C GLU A 141 8.54 1.56 16.10
N LYS A 142 8.44 2.82 16.56
CA LYS A 142 8.20 3.99 15.68
C LYS A 142 9.34 4.18 14.67
N SER A 143 10.59 3.89 15.05
CA SER A 143 11.73 3.90 14.13
C SER A 143 11.66 2.77 13.10
N THR A 144 11.35 1.54 13.55
CA THR A 144 11.19 0.39 12.65
C THR A 144 9.98 0.55 11.74
N TRP A 145 8.91 1.19 12.20
CA TRP A 145 7.73 1.51 11.38
C TRP A 145 8.07 2.37 10.16
N ASN A 146 9.07 3.26 10.24
CA ASN A 146 9.53 3.98 9.05
C ASN A 146 10.05 3.02 7.97
N GLN A 147 10.74 1.95 8.38
CA GLN A 147 11.22 0.93 7.44
C GLN A 147 10.06 0.11 6.87
N VAL A 148 9.04 -0.19 7.70
CA VAL A 148 7.81 -0.84 7.24
C VAL A 148 7.09 0.05 6.21
N ALA A 149 6.90 1.33 6.49
CA ALA A 149 6.25 2.28 5.57
C ALA A 149 6.97 2.38 4.21
N TRP A 150 8.31 2.48 4.22
CA TRP A 150 9.09 2.47 2.98
C TRP A 150 9.00 1.12 2.26
N THR A 151 9.09 0.01 2.98
CA THR A 151 8.96 -1.33 2.39
C THR A 151 7.59 -1.48 1.74
N ALA A 152 6.51 -1.19 2.47
CA ALA A 152 5.15 -1.29 1.93
C ALA A 152 4.96 -0.38 0.72
N GLY A 153 5.33 0.91 0.83
CA GLY A 153 5.22 1.85 -0.28
C GLY A 153 5.94 1.40 -1.55
N ILE A 154 7.13 0.82 -1.45
CA ILE A 154 7.88 0.32 -2.61
C ILE A 154 7.26 -0.98 -3.13
N THR A 155 7.14 -1.97 -2.26
CA THR A 155 6.82 -3.34 -2.68
C THR A 155 5.37 -3.48 -3.11
N GLU A 156 4.42 -2.88 -2.38
CA GLU A 156 3.00 -2.97 -2.72
C GLU A 156 2.67 -2.20 -4.01
N GLU A 157 3.29 -1.03 -4.25
CA GLU A 157 3.10 -0.35 -5.53
C GLU A 157 3.70 -1.15 -6.70
N MET A 158 4.86 -1.78 -6.51
CA MET A 158 5.45 -2.67 -7.52
C MET A 158 4.59 -3.90 -7.79
N ILE A 159 4.00 -4.51 -6.76
CA ILE A 159 3.16 -5.70 -6.89
C ILE A 159 1.82 -5.32 -7.55
N TYR A 160 1.09 -4.36 -6.98
CA TYR A 160 -0.30 -4.10 -7.35
C TYR A 160 -0.44 -3.16 -8.54
N ARG A 161 0.36 -2.08 -8.62
CA ARG A 161 0.26 -1.09 -9.71
C ARG A 161 1.23 -1.36 -10.84
N GLY A 162 2.40 -1.92 -10.52
CA GLY A 162 3.34 -2.37 -11.53
C GLY A 162 2.94 -3.72 -12.13
N PHE A 163 3.21 -4.78 -11.39
CA PHE A 163 3.13 -6.15 -11.89
C PHE A 163 1.71 -6.63 -12.20
N LEU A 164 0.71 -6.41 -11.32
CA LEU A 164 -0.64 -6.92 -11.57
C LEU A 164 -1.33 -6.22 -12.74
N ILE A 165 -1.17 -4.89 -12.89
CA ILE A 165 -1.71 -4.17 -14.06
C ILE A 165 -1.05 -4.70 -15.32
N PHE A 166 0.27 -4.83 -15.37
CA PHE A 166 1.00 -5.44 -16.48
C PHE A 166 0.52 -6.85 -16.77
N SER A 167 0.36 -7.68 -15.74
CA SER A 167 -0.03 -9.08 -15.91
C SER A 167 -1.44 -9.20 -16.47
N PHE A 168 -2.40 -8.45 -15.97
CA PHE A 168 -3.78 -8.48 -16.45
C PHE A 168 -3.90 -7.94 -17.89
N THR A 169 -3.22 -6.85 -18.21
CA THR A 169 -3.21 -6.34 -19.60
C THR A 169 -2.56 -7.31 -20.58
N THR A 170 -1.54 -8.08 -20.12
CA THR A 170 -0.87 -9.09 -20.97
C THR A 170 -1.71 -10.36 -21.15
N LEU A 171 -2.35 -10.83 -20.07
CA LEU A 171 -3.15 -12.06 -20.08
C LEU A 171 -4.52 -11.87 -20.71
N PHE A 172 -5.08 -10.68 -20.63
CA PHE A 172 -6.42 -10.32 -21.08
C PHE A 172 -6.40 -9.04 -21.90
N PRO A 173 -5.83 -9.05 -23.12
CA PRO A 173 -5.69 -7.84 -23.94
C PRO A 173 -7.03 -7.19 -24.33
N GLU A 174 -8.13 -7.96 -24.28
CA GLU A 174 -9.49 -7.46 -24.59
C GLU A 174 -10.16 -6.76 -23.38
N TRP A 175 -9.56 -6.84 -22.20
CA TRP A 175 -10.14 -6.18 -21.04
C TRP A 175 -9.96 -4.67 -21.12
N SER A 176 -11.03 -3.94 -20.74
CA SER A 176 -10.89 -2.51 -20.55
C SER A 176 -9.94 -2.21 -19.39
N ILE A 177 -9.23 -1.09 -19.46
CA ILE A 177 -8.33 -0.66 -18.39
C ILE A 177 -9.08 -0.57 -17.04
N TRP A 178 -10.33 -0.18 -17.05
CA TRP A 178 -11.16 -0.08 -15.84
C TRP A 178 -11.32 -1.43 -15.12
N LEU A 179 -11.51 -2.51 -15.89
CA LEU A 179 -11.61 -3.85 -15.34
C LEU A 179 -10.26 -4.32 -14.79
N VAL A 180 -9.16 -4.04 -15.48
CA VAL A 180 -7.80 -4.33 -15.02
C VAL A 180 -7.52 -3.64 -13.69
N LEU A 181 -7.82 -2.34 -13.60
CA LEU A 181 -7.63 -1.55 -12.38
C LEU A 181 -8.50 -2.06 -11.24
N LEU A 182 -9.75 -2.43 -11.54
CA LEU A 182 -10.67 -2.98 -10.53
C LEU A 182 -10.16 -4.32 -9.99
N CYS A 183 -9.75 -5.24 -10.84
CA CYS A 183 -9.21 -6.54 -10.43
C CYS A 183 -7.96 -6.40 -9.56
N SER A 184 -6.99 -5.56 -9.99
CA SER A 184 -5.80 -5.29 -9.20
C SER A 184 -6.14 -4.68 -7.83
N SER A 185 -7.13 -3.78 -7.79
CA SER A 185 -7.56 -3.11 -6.56
C SER A 185 -8.30 -4.04 -5.61
N ILE A 186 -9.10 -4.98 -6.13
CA ILE A 186 -9.74 -6.02 -5.31
C ILE A 186 -8.66 -6.91 -4.66
N LEU A 187 -7.63 -7.33 -5.41
CA LEU A 187 -6.53 -8.11 -4.85
C LEU A 187 -5.77 -7.33 -3.77
N PHE A 188 -5.55 -6.04 -3.97
CA PHE A 188 -4.98 -5.16 -2.95
C PHE A 188 -5.86 -5.06 -1.70
N GLY A 189 -7.18 -4.93 -1.87
CA GLY A 189 -8.12 -4.94 -0.75
C GLY A 189 -8.11 -6.27 0.00
N LEU A 190 -8.06 -7.40 -0.71
CA LEU A 190 -8.00 -8.73 -0.10
C LEU A 190 -6.71 -8.95 0.71
N ALA A 191 -5.58 -8.38 0.31
CA ALA A 191 -4.35 -8.40 1.10
C ALA A 191 -4.54 -7.73 2.49
N HIS A 192 -5.55 -6.87 2.62
CA HIS A 192 -5.86 -6.16 3.86
C HIS A 192 -7.02 -6.79 4.68
N THR A 193 -7.32 -8.08 4.47
CA THR A 193 -8.37 -8.83 5.20
C THR A 193 -8.21 -8.77 6.72
N TYR A 194 -6.98 -8.61 7.21
CA TYR A 194 -6.69 -8.43 8.63
C TYR A 194 -7.35 -7.16 9.24
N GLN A 195 -7.74 -6.20 8.42
CA GLN A 195 -8.45 -4.98 8.83
C GLN A 195 -9.97 -5.15 8.90
N GLY A 196 -10.50 -6.36 8.59
CA GLY A 196 -11.92 -6.62 8.50
C GLY A 196 -12.55 -6.10 7.20
N LEU A 197 -13.84 -6.34 7.00
CA LEU A 197 -14.56 -6.03 5.75
C LEU A 197 -14.50 -4.54 5.38
N SER A 198 -14.67 -3.65 6.35
CA SER A 198 -14.59 -2.20 6.12
C SER A 198 -13.18 -1.78 5.66
N GLY A 199 -12.15 -2.43 6.21
CA GLY A 199 -10.77 -2.26 5.77
C GLY A 199 -10.57 -2.70 4.33
N VAL A 200 -11.05 -3.90 3.96
CA VAL A 200 -10.99 -4.43 2.59
C VAL A 200 -11.65 -3.47 1.59
N ILE A 201 -12.87 -2.99 1.88
CA ILE A 201 -13.57 -2.06 1.00
C ILE A 201 -12.79 -0.76 0.85
N ARG A 202 -12.34 -0.18 1.97
CA ARG A 202 -11.58 1.07 1.97
C ARG A 202 -10.28 0.94 1.18
N THR A 203 -9.51 -0.12 1.40
CA THR A 203 -8.24 -0.34 0.68
C THR A 203 -8.46 -0.69 -0.78
N THR A 204 -9.55 -1.38 -1.15
CA THR A 204 -9.96 -1.57 -2.55
C THR A 204 -10.23 -0.25 -3.25
N VAL A 205 -11.03 0.63 -2.66
CA VAL A 205 -11.33 1.96 -3.23
C VAL A 205 -10.04 2.79 -3.35
N PHE A 206 -9.22 2.77 -2.32
CA PHE A 206 -7.91 3.44 -2.32
C PHE A 206 -7.00 2.89 -3.41
N GLY A 207 -6.97 1.55 -3.54
CA GLY A 207 -6.26 0.83 -4.57
C GLY A 207 -6.65 1.25 -5.97
N PHE A 208 -7.95 1.45 -6.20
CA PHE A 208 -8.49 1.88 -7.49
C PHE A 208 -8.06 3.31 -7.86
N VAL A 209 -8.11 4.25 -6.91
CA VAL A 209 -7.62 5.62 -7.11
C VAL A 209 -6.12 5.62 -7.41
N PHE A 210 -5.33 4.80 -6.70
CA PHE A 210 -3.90 4.65 -6.96
C PHE A 210 -3.63 4.02 -8.32
N GLY A 211 -4.40 3.02 -8.73
CA GLY A 211 -4.33 2.44 -10.06
C GLY A 211 -4.59 3.48 -11.16
N MET A 212 -5.64 4.31 -11.00
CA MET A 212 -5.89 5.43 -11.92
C MET A 212 -4.72 6.41 -11.96
N LEU A 213 -4.15 6.76 -10.80
CA LEU A 213 -3.00 7.66 -10.73
C LEU A 213 -1.76 7.06 -11.40
N ALA A 214 -1.51 5.75 -11.23
CA ALA A 214 -0.39 5.06 -11.87
C ALA A 214 -0.44 5.19 -13.40
N VAL A 215 -1.61 4.93 -14.01
CA VAL A 215 -1.78 5.04 -15.46
C VAL A 215 -1.86 6.49 -15.93
N ALA A 216 -2.43 7.40 -15.13
CA ALA A 216 -2.48 8.85 -15.43
C ALA A 216 -1.09 9.49 -15.45
N LEU A 217 -0.18 9.03 -14.58
CA LEU A 217 1.21 9.52 -14.51
C LEU A 217 2.20 8.63 -15.27
N ASN A 218 1.71 7.51 -15.82
CA ASN A 218 2.55 6.48 -16.42
C ASN A 218 3.76 6.10 -15.53
N SER A 219 3.57 6.14 -14.20
CA SER A 219 4.63 5.93 -13.21
C SER A 219 4.06 5.58 -11.84
N ILE A 220 4.71 4.63 -11.15
CA ILE A 220 4.44 4.31 -9.75
C ILE A 220 5.32 5.09 -8.76
N ILE A 221 6.33 5.82 -9.23
CA ILE A 221 7.27 6.53 -8.34
C ILE A 221 6.56 7.54 -7.43
N PRO A 222 5.66 8.41 -7.93
CA PRO A 222 4.90 9.32 -7.04
C PRO A 222 4.00 8.57 -6.05
N LEU A 223 3.48 7.40 -6.45
CA LEU A 223 2.63 6.58 -5.60
C LEU A 223 3.42 5.97 -4.45
N ILE A 224 4.64 5.49 -4.70
CA ILE A 224 5.56 4.99 -3.66
C ILE A 224 5.75 6.04 -2.57
N LEU A 225 6.04 7.28 -2.97
CA LEU A 225 6.23 8.38 -2.03
C LEU A 225 4.95 8.70 -1.23
N LEU A 226 3.81 8.75 -1.93
CA LEU A 226 2.52 9.03 -1.30
C LEU A 226 2.09 7.90 -0.35
N HIS A 227 2.25 6.64 -0.75
CA HIS A 227 1.94 5.47 0.08
C HIS A 227 2.80 5.50 1.36
N THR A 228 4.11 5.66 1.20
CA THR A 228 5.04 5.80 2.34
C THR A 228 4.61 6.93 3.28
N LEU A 229 4.17 8.08 2.73
CA LEU A 229 3.70 9.22 3.53
C LEU A 229 2.42 8.88 4.31
N ILE A 230 1.49 8.14 3.70
CA ILE A 230 0.24 7.70 4.34
C ILE A 230 0.56 6.79 5.54
N ASP A 231 1.41 5.80 5.35
CA ASP A 231 1.81 4.87 6.40
C ASP A 231 2.62 5.57 7.49
N TYR A 232 3.44 6.56 7.11
CA TYR A 232 4.14 7.40 8.06
C TYR A 232 3.18 8.19 8.96
N VAL A 233 2.15 8.82 8.37
CA VAL A 233 1.10 9.52 9.13
C VAL A 233 0.36 8.55 10.06
N GLY A 234 0.23 7.30 9.66
CA GLY A 234 -0.37 6.23 10.44
C GLY A 234 0.23 6.06 11.85
N LYS A 235 1.50 6.38 12.08
CA LYS A 235 2.14 6.32 13.42
C LYS A 235 2.05 7.59 14.24
N LEU A 236 1.76 8.76 13.61
CA LEU A 236 1.71 10.04 14.33
C LEU A 236 0.51 10.08 15.29
N GLY A 237 0.69 10.70 16.44
CA GLY A 237 -0.35 10.82 17.46
C GLY A 237 -0.62 9.55 18.28
N ASN A 238 0.17 8.49 18.12
CA ASN A 238 0.16 7.37 19.05
C ASN A 238 0.82 7.82 20.36
N ILE A 239 0.16 7.50 21.51
CA ILE A 239 0.65 7.87 22.83
C ILE A 239 1.95 7.10 23.07
N ASP A 240 2.99 7.82 23.50
CA ASP A 240 4.23 7.19 23.97
C ASP A 240 3.96 6.65 25.39
N GLU A 241 4.18 5.35 25.59
CA GLU A 241 4.42 4.80 26.92
C GLU A 241 5.84 5.08 27.37
#